data_f1754bb458174223de08048216e454c3
#
_entry.id   f1754bb458174223de08048216e454c3
#
_cell.length_a   1.000
_cell.length_b   1.000
_cell.length_c   1.000
_cell.angle_alpha   90.00
_cell.angle_beta   90.00
_cell.angle_gamma   90.00
#
_symmetry.space_group_name_H-M   'P 1'
#
loop_
_entity.id
_entity.type
_entity.pdbx_description
1 polymer ?
#
loop_
_entity_poly.entity_id
_entity_poly.type
_entity_poly.pdbx_seq_one_letter_code
_entity_poly.pdbx_strand_id
1 'polypeptide(L)'
;MRSSSLLHRVAHVAFGQRLSERLWLFALVFLSQLRVLLAYIPFQTEVPSDEVLPLVLGQLLRIGGWASLLTLLFALAQWKWLARSLGAVFAGAVLLLSAYELYLIGLYHVTYNMDLAQIMLSTNWREGSEFLDSITASQAIAVLLQLVPAVSVALLVSLFTKKHPVFFSLFGYITGTVLMLLGPVGTLYSDLRLCHHHSSFSGLQYSGIDRIIYNTLSAHKAMRQIASEQKTIHSSQRTITDLSVTPISKAPLQVVLILGESARRSSMHCYGYPLENTPYADSLIQARELIPFTNVVSPASATILSNTRSLTFFTHEEGETPWYKFPSLIQVLRQAGYATVWIANQEITGKYSMSNLFGRQADILTGNPAFFSGLGGENIVNRPDLCDEAILPMLLHYDSLPDSLRSTSPQGLFQVVHLMGSHMTYAERYPEAFARFSPDSLPEHKDERKDEIIAGYANSLLYTDYIIHEIIERYREENALIIYISDHGDALFDEDYPELMGHALVPRAVEIPLFVYFSPQLRKERPDLWRQISRQRDKRILSDLLTHALVDLLGIHTEYTQPRFNFFAPTYDDRRQRIVVSPTSNKKMVM
;
A
#
# COMPACT_ATOMS: atom_id res chain seq x y z
N MET A 1 -3.81 44.35 51.13
CA MET A 1 -3.06 43.08 51.03
C MET A 1 -3.84 41.80 51.42
N ARG A 2 -4.87 41.85 52.31
CA ARG A 2 -5.64 40.62 52.70
C ARG A 2 -6.69 40.17 51.68
N SER A 3 -7.21 41.04 50.80
CA SER A 3 -8.24 40.67 49.78
C SER A 3 -7.67 39.87 48.59
N SER A 4 -6.42 40.11 48.20
CA SER A 4 -5.76 39.36 47.12
C SER A 4 -5.45 37.90 47.50
N SER A 5 -5.17 37.63 48.77
CA SER A 5 -4.92 36.28 49.25
C SER A 5 -6.20 35.43 49.35
N LEU A 6 -7.35 36.04 49.63
CA LEU A 6 -8.63 35.34 49.67
C LEU A 6 -9.12 34.97 48.26
N LEU A 7 -9.02 35.89 47.31
CA LEU A 7 -9.35 35.67 45.89
C LEU A 7 -8.47 34.58 45.28
N HIS A 8 -7.17 34.57 45.61
CA HIS A 8 -6.26 33.49 45.18
C HIS A 8 -6.64 32.12 45.77
N ARG A 9 -6.95 32.04 47.07
CA ARG A 9 -7.41 30.80 47.69
C ARG A 9 -8.72 30.29 47.11
N VAL A 10 -9.69 31.15 46.84
CA VAL A 10 -10.98 30.80 46.24
C VAL A 10 -10.76 30.29 44.80
N ALA A 11 -9.91 30.95 44.03
CA ALA A 11 -9.55 30.52 42.67
C ALA A 11 -8.86 29.15 42.63
N HIS A 12 -7.93 28.89 43.56
CA HIS A 12 -7.24 27.59 43.71
C HIS A 12 -8.20 26.45 44.09
N VAL A 13 -9.12 26.69 45.03
CA VAL A 13 -10.15 25.71 45.44
C VAL A 13 -11.09 25.39 44.27
N ALA A 14 -11.56 26.43 43.56
CA ALA A 14 -12.44 26.26 42.40
C ALA A 14 -11.75 25.50 41.24
N PHE A 15 -10.47 25.74 41.00
CA PHE A 15 -9.69 25.02 40.01
C PHE A 15 -9.48 23.55 40.42
N GLY A 16 -9.08 23.31 41.67
CA GLY A 16 -8.91 21.95 42.19
C GLY A 16 -10.18 21.11 42.13
N GLN A 17 -11.35 21.73 42.38
CA GLN A 17 -12.64 21.06 42.23
C GLN A 17 -12.96 20.74 40.77
N ARG A 18 -12.70 21.66 39.84
CA ARG A 18 -12.85 21.38 38.39
C ARG A 18 -11.92 20.29 37.91
N LEU A 19 -10.68 20.26 38.38
CA LEU A 19 -9.71 19.22 38.07
C LEU A 19 -10.18 17.85 38.56
N SER A 20 -10.67 17.75 39.81
CA SER A 20 -11.18 16.49 40.35
C SER A 20 -12.38 15.96 39.56
N GLU A 21 -13.27 16.86 39.08
CA GLU A 21 -14.41 16.50 38.23
C GLU A 21 -13.96 15.95 36.86
N ARG A 22 -12.69 16.07 36.46
CA ARG A 22 -12.13 15.62 35.16
C ARG A 22 -11.14 14.47 35.26
N LEU A 23 -10.82 13.98 36.46
CA LEU A 23 -9.88 12.86 36.64
C LEU A 23 -10.33 11.56 35.95
N TRP A 24 -11.63 11.41 35.69
CA TRP A 24 -12.13 10.29 34.89
C TRP A 24 -11.56 10.30 33.46
N LEU A 25 -11.35 11.49 32.87
CA LEU A 25 -10.76 11.64 31.54
C LEU A 25 -9.29 11.20 31.55
N PHE A 26 -8.54 11.59 32.60
CA PHE A 26 -7.17 11.09 32.79
C PHE A 26 -7.13 9.56 32.85
N ALA A 27 -7.96 8.96 33.70
CA ALA A 27 -8.01 7.51 33.84
C ALA A 27 -8.36 6.82 32.52
N LEU A 28 -9.34 7.34 31.77
CA LEU A 28 -9.75 6.77 30.49
C LEU A 28 -8.63 6.84 29.46
N VAL A 29 -8.03 8.01 29.24
CA VAL A 29 -6.96 8.20 28.26
C VAL A 29 -5.75 7.36 28.62
N PHE A 30 -5.32 7.43 29.89
CA PHE A 30 -4.16 6.69 30.36
C PHE A 30 -4.32 5.17 30.21
N LEU A 31 -5.44 4.63 30.69
CA LEU A 31 -5.65 3.18 30.70
C LEU A 31 -5.94 2.61 29.30
N SER A 32 -6.65 3.35 28.45
CA SER A 32 -6.89 2.90 27.08
C SER A 32 -5.58 2.86 26.26
N GLN A 33 -4.73 3.87 26.37
CA GLN A 33 -3.43 3.92 25.71
C GLN A 33 -2.42 2.93 26.34
N LEU A 34 -2.48 2.72 27.65
CA LEU A 34 -1.70 1.67 28.32
C LEU A 34 -2.08 0.28 27.78
N ARG A 35 -3.37 0.03 27.57
CA ARG A 35 -3.82 -1.26 26.99
C ARG A 35 -3.25 -1.48 25.59
N VAL A 36 -3.22 -0.44 24.76
CA VAL A 36 -2.57 -0.49 23.44
C VAL A 36 -1.09 -0.82 23.55
N LEU A 37 -0.37 -0.12 24.44
CA LEU A 37 1.06 -0.38 24.69
C LEU A 37 1.30 -1.83 25.10
N LEU A 38 0.56 -2.33 26.10
CA LEU A 38 0.69 -3.71 26.59
C LEU A 38 0.35 -4.75 25.52
N ALA A 39 -0.59 -4.45 24.62
CA ALA A 39 -0.92 -5.33 23.50
C ALA A 39 0.22 -5.43 22.47
N TYR A 40 0.98 -4.35 22.29
CA TYR A 40 2.01 -4.26 21.27
C TYR A 40 3.39 -4.82 21.70
N ILE A 41 3.71 -4.77 23.00
CA ILE A 41 5.01 -5.23 23.53
C ILE A 41 5.39 -6.65 23.05
N PRO A 42 4.50 -7.66 23.04
CA PRO A 42 4.84 -9.02 22.64
C PRO A 42 5.32 -9.16 21.18
N PHE A 43 4.96 -8.21 20.33
CA PHE A 43 5.28 -8.23 18.90
C PHE A 43 6.55 -7.46 18.53
N GLN A 44 7.27 -6.92 19.54
CA GLN A 44 8.52 -6.18 19.36
C GLN A 44 9.73 -7.13 19.36
N THR A 45 9.90 -7.89 18.28
CA THR A 45 11.01 -8.84 18.13
C THR A 45 12.34 -8.18 17.74
N GLU A 46 12.31 -6.97 17.20
CA GLU A 46 13.50 -6.26 16.70
C GLU A 46 14.19 -5.39 17.78
N VAL A 47 13.56 -5.21 18.95
CA VAL A 47 14.11 -4.40 20.04
C VAL A 47 14.96 -5.27 20.93
N PRO A 48 16.25 -4.95 21.17
CA PRO A 48 17.07 -5.62 22.15
C PRO A 48 16.39 -5.65 23.54
N SER A 49 16.48 -6.76 24.23
CA SER A 49 15.73 -6.99 25.48
C SER A 49 16.07 -5.98 26.59
N ASP A 50 17.27 -5.44 26.60
CA ASP A 50 17.74 -4.41 27.53
C ASP A 50 17.18 -3.01 27.21
N GLU A 51 16.70 -2.78 25.98
CA GLU A 51 16.11 -1.51 25.58
C GLU A 51 14.59 -1.45 25.71
N VAL A 52 13.90 -2.59 25.80
CA VAL A 52 12.43 -2.66 25.91
C VAL A 52 11.94 -1.89 27.15
N LEU A 53 12.55 -2.12 28.31
CA LEU A 53 12.11 -1.47 29.55
C LEU A 53 12.27 0.05 29.53
N PRO A 54 13.42 0.63 29.12
CA PRO A 54 13.57 2.08 28.94
C PRO A 54 12.53 2.69 28.00
N LEU A 55 12.24 2.04 26.87
CA LEU A 55 11.23 2.51 25.91
C LEU A 55 9.81 2.47 26.48
N VAL A 56 9.45 1.39 27.17
CA VAL A 56 8.16 1.27 27.85
C VAL A 56 7.99 2.36 28.92
N LEU A 57 9.00 2.66 29.71
CA LEU A 57 8.97 3.75 30.69
C LEU A 57 8.79 5.12 30.00
N GLY A 58 9.50 5.38 28.91
CA GLY A 58 9.31 6.58 28.10
C GLY A 58 7.88 6.72 27.57
N GLN A 59 7.29 5.62 27.11
CA GLN A 59 5.90 5.58 26.65
C GLN A 59 4.89 5.84 27.76
N LEU A 60 5.08 5.26 28.93
CA LEU A 60 4.22 5.52 30.10
C LEU A 60 4.21 7.01 30.47
N LEU A 61 5.37 7.66 30.43
CA LEU A 61 5.48 9.10 30.67
C LEU A 61 4.76 9.92 29.60
N ARG A 62 4.87 9.54 28.32
CA ARG A 62 4.13 10.18 27.21
C ARG A 62 2.61 10.05 27.34
N ILE A 63 2.14 8.82 27.60
CA ILE A 63 0.72 8.54 27.81
C ILE A 63 0.19 9.36 29.00
N GLY A 64 0.94 9.38 30.11
CA GLY A 64 0.62 10.20 31.27
C GLY A 64 0.62 11.70 30.97
N GLY A 65 1.56 12.17 30.16
CA GLY A 65 1.63 13.54 29.68
C GLY A 65 0.39 13.96 28.88
N TRP A 66 -0.04 13.15 27.89
CA TRP A 66 -1.27 13.40 27.11
C TRP A 66 -2.52 13.36 27.99
N ALA A 67 -2.65 12.34 28.85
CA ALA A 67 -3.78 12.24 29.76
C ALA A 67 -3.88 13.45 30.69
N SER A 68 -2.74 13.94 31.20
CA SER A 68 -2.67 15.14 32.03
C SER A 68 -3.03 16.40 31.26
N LEU A 69 -2.45 16.58 30.07
CA LEU A 69 -2.68 17.75 29.22
C LEU A 69 -4.16 17.91 28.89
N LEU A 70 -4.81 16.84 28.43
CA LEU A 70 -6.23 16.84 28.10
C LEU A 70 -7.09 17.14 29.35
N THR A 71 -6.78 16.50 30.48
CA THR A 71 -7.53 16.72 31.72
C THR A 71 -7.42 18.16 32.20
N LEU A 72 -6.23 18.76 32.16
CA LEU A 72 -5.98 20.13 32.53
C LEU A 72 -6.64 21.14 31.59
N LEU A 73 -6.57 20.92 30.29
CA LEU A 73 -7.25 21.73 29.27
C LEU A 73 -8.75 21.86 29.58
N PHE A 74 -9.41 20.74 29.88
CA PHE A 74 -10.84 20.74 30.20
C PHE A 74 -11.15 21.23 31.62
N ALA A 75 -10.19 21.17 32.57
CA ALA A 75 -10.34 21.76 33.89
C ALA A 75 -10.21 23.29 33.86
N LEU A 76 -9.43 23.85 32.93
CA LEU A 76 -9.30 25.29 32.72
C LEU A 76 -10.52 25.93 32.06
N ALA A 77 -11.31 25.16 31.30
CA ALA A 77 -12.48 25.68 30.62
C ALA A 77 -13.56 26.19 31.61
N GLN A 78 -13.95 27.46 31.47
CA GLN A 78 -14.89 28.11 32.39
C GLN A 78 -16.34 27.62 32.20
N TRP A 79 -16.70 27.22 31.00
CA TRP A 79 -18.05 26.77 30.65
C TRP A 79 -18.21 25.27 30.91
N LYS A 80 -18.79 24.93 32.07
CA LYS A 80 -18.90 23.53 32.54
C LYS A 80 -19.57 22.59 31.54
N TRP A 81 -20.62 23.01 30.85
CA TRP A 81 -21.31 22.18 29.86
C TRP A 81 -20.45 21.93 28.63
N LEU A 82 -19.80 22.98 28.09
CA LEU A 82 -18.92 22.86 26.93
C LEU A 82 -17.72 21.97 27.24
N ALA A 83 -17.10 22.14 28.40
CA ALA A 83 -15.99 21.30 28.85
C ALA A 83 -16.41 19.84 29.05
N ARG A 84 -17.65 19.56 29.47
CA ARG A 84 -18.16 18.17 29.56
C ARG A 84 -18.40 17.59 28.19
N SER A 85 -19.08 18.30 27.30
CA SER A 85 -19.39 17.82 25.94
C SER A 85 -18.12 17.58 25.12
N LEU A 86 -17.21 18.57 25.10
CA LEU A 86 -15.93 18.41 24.40
C LEU A 86 -15.06 17.32 25.02
N GLY A 87 -15.01 17.22 26.36
CA GLY A 87 -14.29 16.15 27.05
C GLY A 87 -14.83 14.76 26.69
N ALA A 88 -16.16 14.61 26.57
CA ALA A 88 -16.78 13.36 26.13
C ALA A 88 -16.46 13.04 24.66
N VAL A 89 -16.47 14.04 23.77
CA VAL A 89 -16.09 13.87 22.35
C VAL A 89 -14.62 13.42 22.25
N PHE A 90 -13.71 14.09 22.96
CA PHE A 90 -12.30 13.69 22.96
C PHE A 90 -12.06 12.30 23.59
N ALA A 91 -12.79 11.98 24.66
CA ALA A 91 -12.75 10.65 25.24
C ALA A 91 -13.20 9.58 24.24
N GLY A 92 -14.30 9.84 23.54
CA GLY A 92 -14.78 8.98 22.46
C GLY A 92 -13.77 8.82 21.34
N ALA A 93 -13.14 9.92 20.90
CA ALA A 93 -12.09 9.86 19.88
C ALA A 93 -10.87 9.04 20.31
N VAL A 94 -10.42 9.18 21.57
CA VAL A 94 -9.29 8.38 22.09
C VAL A 94 -9.67 6.90 22.23
N LEU A 95 -10.92 6.59 22.61
CA LEU A 95 -11.39 5.20 22.65
C LEU A 95 -11.46 4.57 21.25
N LEU A 96 -11.98 5.30 20.26
CA LEU A 96 -12.01 4.84 18.87
C LEU A 96 -10.61 4.62 18.33
N LEU A 97 -9.69 5.55 18.61
CA LEU A 97 -8.29 5.41 18.27
C LEU A 97 -7.66 4.16 18.90
N SER A 98 -7.89 3.97 20.21
CA SER A 98 -7.36 2.81 20.92
C SER A 98 -7.98 1.51 20.40
N ALA A 99 -9.27 1.50 20.06
CA ALA A 99 -9.93 0.36 19.43
C ALA A 99 -9.32 0.03 18.06
N TYR A 100 -9.07 1.05 17.24
CA TYR A 100 -8.45 0.88 15.94
C TYR A 100 -7.03 0.30 16.05
N GLU A 101 -6.19 0.84 16.95
CA GLU A 101 -4.85 0.29 17.18
C GLU A 101 -4.89 -1.14 17.74
N LEU A 102 -5.81 -1.44 18.66
CA LEU A 102 -5.98 -2.81 19.18
C LEU A 102 -6.44 -3.79 18.07
N TYR A 103 -7.26 -3.31 17.15
CA TYR A 103 -7.64 -4.08 15.96
C TYR A 103 -6.42 -4.36 15.07
N LEU A 104 -5.61 -3.33 14.75
CA LEU A 104 -4.41 -3.50 13.96
C LEU A 104 -3.38 -4.44 14.62
N ILE A 105 -3.18 -4.28 15.92
CA ILE A 105 -2.25 -5.14 16.69
C ILE A 105 -2.76 -6.59 16.72
N GLY A 106 -4.05 -6.77 16.93
CA GLY A 106 -4.65 -8.11 17.03
C GLY A 106 -4.66 -8.90 15.73
N LEU A 107 -4.70 -8.23 14.58
CA LEU A 107 -4.78 -8.87 13.27
C LEU A 107 -3.47 -8.83 12.48
N TYR A 108 -2.73 -7.72 12.58
CA TYR A 108 -1.57 -7.47 11.74
C TYR A 108 -0.27 -7.32 12.55
N HIS A 109 -0.33 -7.38 13.88
CA HIS A 109 0.81 -7.17 14.79
C HIS A 109 1.54 -5.84 14.57
N VAL A 110 0.83 -4.83 14.05
CA VAL A 110 1.34 -3.48 13.78
C VAL A 110 0.54 -2.43 14.52
N THR A 111 1.17 -1.29 14.77
CA THR A 111 0.48 -0.07 15.23
C THR A 111 0.19 0.85 14.05
N TYR A 112 -0.64 1.87 14.25
CA TYR A 112 -0.85 2.91 13.24
C TYR A 112 0.48 3.55 12.83
N ASN A 113 0.81 3.46 11.56
CA ASN A 113 2.06 3.90 10.97
C ASN A 113 1.81 4.83 9.77
N MET A 114 2.88 5.31 9.14
CA MET A 114 2.79 6.26 8.03
C MET A 114 2.09 5.66 6.80
N ASP A 115 2.19 4.35 6.59
CA ASP A 115 1.58 3.68 5.43
C ASP A 115 0.09 3.56 5.57
N LEU A 116 -0.34 3.06 6.74
CA LEU A 116 -1.77 3.05 7.07
C LEU A 116 -2.35 4.46 6.95
N ALA A 117 -1.58 5.50 7.35
CA ALA A 117 -1.97 6.87 7.16
C ALA A 117 -2.08 7.25 5.67
N GLN A 118 -1.13 6.82 4.83
CA GLN A 118 -1.19 7.07 3.39
C GLN A 118 -2.33 6.30 2.73
N ILE A 119 -2.50 5.03 3.07
CA ILE A 119 -3.63 4.21 2.62
C ILE A 119 -4.95 4.92 2.97
N MET A 120 -5.17 5.27 4.24
CA MET A 120 -6.40 5.96 4.67
C MET A 120 -6.63 7.30 3.95
N LEU A 121 -5.57 8.06 3.66
CA LEU A 121 -5.67 9.34 2.96
C LEU A 121 -5.86 9.19 1.45
N SER A 122 -5.46 8.06 0.87
CA SER A 122 -5.61 7.73 -0.55
C SER A 122 -6.86 6.89 -0.83
N THR A 123 -7.36 6.17 0.17
CA THR A 123 -8.54 5.30 0.08
C THR A 123 -9.78 6.10 -0.32
N ASN A 124 -10.47 5.66 -1.33
CA ASN A 124 -11.78 6.18 -1.72
C ASN A 124 -12.88 5.59 -0.82
N TRP A 125 -14.11 6.14 -0.94
CA TRP A 125 -15.23 5.70 -0.10
C TRP A 125 -15.54 4.21 -0.27
N ARG A 126 -15.38 3.68 -1.46
CA ARG A 126 -15.61 2.27 -1.78
C ARG A 126 -14.64 1.36 -1.02
N GLU A 127 -13.33 1.58 -1.19
CA GLU A 127 -12.30 0.80 -0.48
C GLU A 127 -12.46 0.91 1.04
N GLY A 128 -12.83 2.11 1.53
CA GLY A 128 -13.12 2.32 2.95
C GLY A 128 -14.33 1.52 3.43
N SER A 129 -15.41 1.41 2.64
CA SER A 129 -16.57 0.59 2.99
C SER A 129 -16.26 -0.91 2.93
N GLU A 130 -15.55 -1.37 1.90
CA GLU A 130 -15.07 -2.76 1.79
C GLU A 130 -14.25 -3.16 3.02
N PHE A 131 -13.34 -2.27 3.47
CA PHE A 131 -12.57 -2.50 4.69
C PHE A 131 -13.46 -2.62 5.93
N LEU A 132 -14.45 -1.73 6.09
CA LEU A 132 -15.36 -1.78 7.23
C LEU A 132 -16.24 -3.04 7.22
N ASP A 133 -16.70 -3.47 6.05
CA ASP A 133 -17.49 -4.68 5.88
C ASP A 133 -16.67 -5.97 6.15
N SER A 134 -15.36 -5.91 5.98
CA SER A 134 -14.45 -7.02 6.32
C SER A 134 -14.31 -7.24 7.83
N ILE A 135 -14.72 -6.27 8.67
CA ILE A 135 -14.63 -6.38 10.14
C ILE A 135 -15.80 -7.22 10.66
N THR A 136 -15.51 -8.41 11.15
CA THR A 136 -16.55 -9.27 11.74
C THR A 136 -17.04 -8.75 13.10
N ALA A 137 -18.27 -9.04 13.44
CA ALA A 137 -18.86 -8.67 14.73
C ALA A 137 -18.05 -9.24 15.91
N SER A 138 -17.52 -10.47 15.79
CA SER A 138 -16.69 -11.11 16.81
C SER A 138 -15.38 -10.33 17.03
N GLN A 139 -14.72 -9.85 15.98
CA GLN A 139 -13.51 -9.03 16.08
C GLN A 139 -13.80 -7.68 16.75
N ALA A 140 -14.87 -7.00 16.32
CA ALA A 140 -15.28 -5.74 16.92
C ALA A 140 -15.57 -5.91 18.43
N ILE A 141 -16.31 -6.95 18.82
CA ILE A 141 -16.61 -7.27 20.22
C ILE A 141 -15.31 -7.58 20.98
N ALA A 142 -14.41 -8.41 20.45
CA ALA A 142 -13.14 -8.75 21.09
C ALA A 142 -12.26 -7.52 21.36
N VAL A 143 -12.24 -6.56 20.45
CA VAL A 143 -11.54 -5.28 20.61
C VAL A 143 -12.21 -4.42 21.68
N LEU A 144 -13.54 -4.26 21.63
CA LEU A 144 -14.28 -3.43 22.59
C LEU A 144 -14.17 -3.97 24.01
N LEU A 145 -14.21 -5.29 24.20
CA LEU A 145 -14.03 -5.93 25.51
C LEU A 145 -12.67 -5.57 26.15
N GLN A 146 -11.63 -5.36 25.37
CA GLN A 146 -10.32 -4.97 25.89
C GLN A 146 -10.31 -3.54 26.47
N LEU A 147 -11.26 -2.68 26.09
CA LEU A 147 -11.39 -1.31 26.60
C LEU A 147 -12.34 -1.20 27.80
N VAL A 148 -13.11 -2.25 28.11
CA VAL A 148 -14.06 -2.27 29.24
C VAL A 148 -13.37 -1.91 30.58
N PRO A 149 -12.17 -2.41 30.91
CA PRO A 149 -11.50 -2.03 32.17
C PRO A 149 -11.21 -0.53 32.26
N ALA A 150 -10.75 0.10 31.17
CA ALA A 150 -10.47 1.54 31.13
C ALA A 150 -11.73 2.37 31.36
N VAL A 151 -12.83 2.00 30.70
CA VAL A 151 -14.14 2.65 30.86
C VAL A 151 -14.67 2.45 32.28
N SER A 152 -14.60 1.25 32.81
CA SER A 152 -15.07 0.92 34.17
C SER A 152 -14.32 1.72 35.24
N VAL A 153 -12.99 1.78 35.15
CA VAL A 153 -12.18 2.57 36.08
C VAL A 153 -12.49 4.07 35.96
N ALA A 154 -12.63 4.59 34.75
CA ALA A 154 -13.01 5.99 34.53
C ALA A 154 -14.37 6.33 35.16
N LEU A 155 -15.37 5.45 35.01
CA LEU A 155 -16.68 5.60 35.67
C LEU A 155 -16.56 5.58 37.20
N LEU A 156 -15.80 4.63 37.76
CA LEU A 156 -15.56 4.58 39.19
C LEU A 156 -14.87 5.86 39.70
N VAL A 157 -13.81 6.33 39.03
CA VAL A 157 -13.14 7.61 39.33
C VAL A 157 -14.15 8.76 39.29
N SER A 158 -15.03 8.84 38.30
CA SER A 158 -16.07 9.86 38.21
C SER A 158 -17.05 9.83 39.39
N LEU A 159 -17.41 8.64 39.85
CA LEU A 159 -18.30 8.48 41.03
C LEU A 159 -17.61 8.84 42.35
N PHE A 160 -16.38 8.40 42.54
CA PHE A 160 -15.60 8.68 43.77
C PHE A 160 -15.25 10.16 43.87
N THR A 161 -14.83 10.82 42.80
CA THR A 161 -14.48 12.24 42.81
C THR A 161 -15.68 13.15 43.12
N LYS A 162 -16.90 12.72 42.77
CA LYS A 162 -18.12 13.41 43.17
C LYS A 162 -18.40 13.34 44.69
N LYS A 163 -18.03 12.20 45.33
CA LYS A 163 -18.26 12.00 46.75
C LYS A 163 -17.19 12.67 47.65
N HIS A 164 -15.95 12.77 47.13
CA HIS A 164 -14.79 13.26 47.92
C HIS A 164 -14.01 14.35 47.16
N PRO A 165 -14.62 15.49 46.82
CA PRO A 165 -14.03 16.48 45.92
C PRO A 165 -12.76 17.13 46.45
N VAL A 166 -12.65 17.32 47.77
CA VAL A 166 -11.50 18.01 48.42
C VAL A 166 -10.24 17.13 48.40
N PHE A 167 -10.37 15.85 48.72
CA PHE A 167 -9.26 14.90 48.69
C PHE A 167 -8.68 14.73 47.28
N PHE A 168 -9.55 14.51 46.31
CA PHE A 168 -9.13 14.31 44.94
C PHE A 168 -8.63 15.59 44.24
N SER A 169 -9.02 16.79 44.72
CA SER A 169 -8.50 18.05 44.17
C SER A 169 -7.00 18.23 44.46
N LEU A 170 -6.55 17.91 45.65
CA LEU A 170 -5.14 18.01 46.02
C LEU A 170 -4.31 16.92 45.32
N PHE A 171 -4.79 15.67 45.36
CA PHE A 171 -4.14 14.55 44.72
C PHE A 171 -4.04 14.76 43.20
N GLY A 172 -5.16 15.17 42.54
CA GLY A 172 -5.18 15.46 41.10
C GLY A 172 -4.28 16.63 40.70
N TYR A 173 -4.17 17.66 41.54
CA TYR A 173 -3.26 18.78 41.33
C TYR A 173 -1.80 18.35 41.36
N ILE A 174 -1.41 17.59 42.38
CA ILE A 174 -0.03 17.10 42.57
C ILE A 174 0.33 16.14 41.43
N THR A 175 -0.49 15.12 41.19
CA THR A 175 -0.24 14.12 40.15
C THR A 175 -0.29 14.75 38.76
N GLY A 176 -1.25 15.62 38.47
CA GLY A 176 -1.34 16.33 37.20
C GLY A 176 -0.13 17.20 36.92
N THR A 177 0.35 17.93 37.93
CA THR A 177 1.57 18.75 37.84
C THR A 177 2.81 17.90 37.60
N VAL A 178 2.96 16.81 38.34
CA VAL A 178 4.09 15.86 38.18
C VAL A 178 4.08 15.26 36.78
N LEU A 179 2.94 14.78 36.31
CA LEU A 179 2.84 14.17 34.97
C LEU A 179 3.00 15.20 33.83
N MET A 180 2.57 16.45 34.06
CA MET A 180 2.81 17.54 33.11
C MET A 180 4.28 17.90 32.96
N LEU A 181 5.05 17.78 34.03
CA LEU A 181 6.51 17.98 34.03
C LEU A 181 7.24 16.77 33.45
N LEU A 182 6.78 15.57 33.78
CA LEU A 182 7.43 14.31 33.35
C LEU A 182 7.10 13.93 31.88
N GLY A 183 5.94 14.34 31.35
CA GLY A 183 5.57 14.07 29.96
C GLY A 183 6.62 14.56 28.95
N PRO A 184 7.02 15.86 28.96
CA PRO A 184 8.09 16.38 28.10
C PRO A 184 9.44 15.67 28.33
N VAL A 185 9.77 15.33 29.58
CA VAL A 185 11.00 14.58 29.92
C VAL A 185 10.97 13.18 29.31
N GLY A 186 9.84 12.49 29.41
CA GLY A 186 9.65 11.17 28.79
C GLY A 186 9.74 11.22 27.27
N THR A 187 9.19 12.28 26.67
CA THR A 187 9.31 12.56 25.23
C THR A 187 10.76 12.76 24.83
N LEU A 188 11.46 13.68 25.51
CA LEU A 188 12.87 13.96 25.25
C LEU A 188 13.75 12.73 25.48
N TYR A 189 13.50 11.97 26.54
CA TYR A 189 14.23 10.74 26.82
C TYR A 189 14.07 9.69 25.73
N SER A 190 12.84 9.43 25.27
CA SER A 190 12.63 8.48 24.17
C SER A 190 13.22 8.99 22.85
N ASP A 191 13.14 10.30 22.56
CA ASP A 191 13.71 10.87 21.35
C ASP A 191 15.25 10.79 21.36
N LEU A 192 15.91 11.10 22.48
CA LEU A 192 17.36 10.98 22.62
C LEU A 192 17.87 9.54 22.51
N ARG A 193 17.14 8.57 23.06
CA ARG A 193 17.46 7.15 22.90
C ARG A 193 17.37 6.70 21.45
N LEU A 194 16.37 7.16 20.73
CA LEU A 194 16.12 6.78 19.33
C LEU A 194 17.06 7.46 18.32
N CYS A 195 17.63 8.63 18.65
CA CYS A 195 18.68 9.25 17.82
C CYS A 195 19.97 8.41 17.74
N HIS A 196 20.19 7.49 18.69
CA HIS A 196 21.33 6.58 18.68
C HIS A 196 21.06 5.22 18.02
N HIS A 197 19.81 4.87 17.77
CA HIS A 197 19.41 3.61 17.15
C HIS A 197 18.53 3.88 15.92
N HIS A 198 18.92 3.34 14.79
CA HIS A 198 18.23 3.54 13.52
C HIS A 198 16.72 3.25 13.59
N SER A 199 15.98 4.00 12.84
CA SER A 199 14.56 4.07 12.47
C SER A 199 13.63 2.82 12.58
N SER A 200 14.07 1.69 13.11
CA SER A 200 13.28 0.45 13.24
C SER A 200 12.33 0.39 14.45
N PHE A 201 12.42 1.35 15.38
CA PHE A 201 11.66 1.33 16.64
C PHE A 201 10.39 2.18 16.63
N SER A 202 9.84 2.48 15.45
CA SER A 202 8.71 3.40 15.30
C SER A 202 7.48 3.06 16.17
N GLY A 203 7.20 1.78 16.37
CA GLY A 203 6.04 1.32 17.13
C GLY A 203 6.09 1.61 18.63
N LEU A 204 7.27 1.55 19.28
CA LEU A 204 7.48 1.92 20.69
C LEU A 204 7.89 3.38 20.88
N GLN A 205 8.21 4.11 19.81
CA GLN A 205 8.68 5.50 19.89
C GLN A 205 7.59 6.48 20.31
N TYR A 206 6.35 6.26 19.87
CA TYR A 206 5.25 7.20 20.03
C TYR A 206 4.04 6.53 20.71
N SER A 207 3.33 7.26 21.58
CA SER A 207 2.02 6.83 22.06
C SER A 207 1.01 6.76 20.90
N GLY A 208 -0.12 6.07 21.07
CA GLY A 208 -1.14 6.01 20.01
C GLY A 208 -1.60 7.38 19.54
N ILE A 209 -1.73 8.35 20.44
CA ILE A 209 -2.07 9.74 20.12
C ILE A 209 -0.97 10.38 19.27
N ASP A 210 0.30 10.25 19.67
CA ASP A 210 1.43 10.78 18.91
C ASP A 210 1.53 10.14 17.53
N ARG A 211 1.38 8.81 17.45
CA ARG A 211 1.42 8.07 16.19
C ARG A 211 0.39 8.57 15.18
N ILE A 212 -0.86 8.77 15.61
CA ILE A 212 -1.88 9.30 14.70
C ILE A 212 -1.52 10.70 14.21
N ILE A 213 -1.14 11.59 15.12
CA ILE A 213 -0.80 12.97 14.75
C ILE A 213 0.40 12.98 13.80
N TYR A 214 1.50 12.36 14.22
CA TYR A 214 2.76 12.38 13.46
C TYR A 214 2.64 11.69 12.10
N ASN A 215 2.11 10.46 12.07
CA ASN A 215 2.03 9.68 10.84
C ASN A 215 1.03 10.28 9.85
N THR A 216 -0.12 10.79 10.33
CA THR A 216 -1.08 11.46 9.44
C THR A 216 -0.51 12.75 8.84
N LEU A 217 0.19 13.57 9.64
CA LEU A 217 0.83 14.79 9.12
C LEU A 217 1.97 14.46 8.15
N SER A 218 2.77 13.45 8.46
CA SER A 218 3.87 12.99 7.60
C SER A 218 3.34 12.40 6.28
N ALA A 219 2.31 11.56 6.35
CA ALA A 219 1.63 11.03 5.18
C ALA A 219 1.04 12.15 4.32
N HIS A 220 0.33 13.10 4.93
CA HIS A 220 -0.21 14.25 4.22
C HIS A 220 0.87 15.11 3.54
N LYS A 221 2.02 15.31 4.19
CA LYS A 221 3.18 16.00 3.60
C LYS A 221 3.72 15.22 2.40
N ALA A 222 3.92 13.91 2.54
CA ALA A 222 4.39 13.04 1.46
C ALA A 222 3.41 13.06 0.26
N MET A 223 2.12 12.97 0.52
CA MET A 223 1.09 13.02 -0.52
C MET A 223 1.02 14.39 -1.21
N ARG A 224 1.21 15.50 -0.49
CA ARG A 224 1.33 16.84 -1.10
C ARG A 224 2.58 16.94 -1.98
N GLN A 225 3.66 16.33 -1.58
CA GLN A 225 4.87 16.27 -2.38
C GLN A 225 4.60 15.52 -3.69
N ILE A 226 4.04 14.31 -3.64
CA ILE A 226 3.63 13.54 -4.83
C ILE A 226 2.71 14.39 -5.74
N ALA A 227 1.76 15.12 -5.17
CA ALA A 227 0.86 15.99 -5.94
C ALA A 227 1.54 17.18 -6.60
N SER A 228 2.59 17.75 -5.98
CA SER A 228 3.40 18.79 -6.59
C SER A 228 4.28 18.25 -7.71
N GLU A 229 4.76 17.01 -7.52
CA GLU A 229 5.52 16.26 -8.50
C GLU A 229 4.70 15.93 -9.74
N GLN A 230 3.42 15.56 -9.59
CA GLN A 230 2.49 15.35 -10.70
C GLN A 230 2.38 16.58 -11.62
N LYS A 231 2.31 17.78 -11.08
CA LYS A 231 2.30 19.00 -11.89
C LYS A 231 3.58 19.13 -12.71
N THR A 232 4.70 18.77 -12.14
CA THR A 232 6.01 18.78 -12.81
C THR A 232 6.07 17.72 -13.90
N ILE A 233 5.55 16.52 -13.65
CA ILE A 233 5.47 15.41 -14.61
C ILE A 233 4.60 15.80 -15.81
N HIS A 234 3.42 16.37 -15.58
CA HIS A 234 2.51 16.78 -16.64
C HIS A 234 3.00 18.01 -17.42
N SER A 235 3.78 18.91 -16.78
CA SER A 235 4.34 20.09 -17.46
C SER A 235 5.67 19.81 -18.16
N SER A 236 6.42 18.80 -17.77
CA SER A 236 7.68 18.43 -18.37
C SER A 236 7.48 17.35 -19.44
N GLN A 237 6.99 17.76 -20.62
CA GLN A 237 7.25 16.96 -21.82
C GLN A 237 8.76 16.99 -22.07
N ARG A 238 9.49 16.00 -21.53
CA ARG A 238 10.93 15.91 -21.81
C ARG A 238 11.12 15.46 -23.24
N THR A 239 11.76 16.28 -24.01
CA THR A 239 12.29 15.86 -25.31
C THR A 239 13.49 14.94 -25.01
N ILE A 240 13.39 13.70 -25.47
CA ILE A 240 14.50 12.74 -25.45
C ILE A 240 15.40 13.12 -26.60
N THR A 241 16.67 13.41 -26.34
CA THR A 241 17.58 13.98 -27.31
C THR A 241 18.11 12.93 -28.25
N ASP A 242 18.70 11.89 -27.87
CA ASP A 242 19.37 10.92 -28.75
C ASP A 242 18.45 9.75 -29.15
N LEU A 243 17.20 10.05 -29.51
CA LEU A 243 16.22 9.03 -29.88
C LEU A 243 16.47 8.49 -31.29
N SER A 244 16.70 7.18 -31.39
CA SER A 244 16.68 6.46 -32.67
C SER A 244 15.91 5.15 -32.53
N VAL A 245 15.30 4.71 -33.65
CA VAL A 245 14.48 3.49 -33.67
C VAL A 245 14.96 2.57 -34.78
N THR A 246 15.26 1.33 -34.42
CA THR A 246 15.51 0.22 -35.34
C THR A 246 14.35 -0.76 -35.17
N PRO A 247 13.29 -0.71 -36.02
CA PRO A 247 12.10 -1.51 -35.80
C PRO A 247 12.41 -3.00 -35.73
N ILE A 248 11.81 -3.70 -34.79
CA ILE A 248 11.95 -5.16 -34.65
C ILE A 248 11.04 -5.95 -35.59
N SER A 249 10.08 -5.27 -36.21
CA SER A 249 9.16 -5.85 -37.22
C SER A 249 9.05 -4.96 -38.44
N LYS A 250 8.73 -5.56 -39.58
CA LYS A 250 8.50 -4.86 -40.84
C LYS A 250 7.14 -4.19 -40.93
N ALA A 251 6.15 -4.74 -40.25
CA ALA A 251 4.81 -4.20 -40.11
C ALA A 251 4.64 -3.49 -38.78
N PRO A 252 3.67 -2.57 -38.64
CA PRO A 252 3.33 -1.99 -37.34
C PRO A 252 3.12 -3.08 -36.29
N LEU A 253 3.71 -2.88 -35.11
CA LEU A 253 3.70 -3.86 -34.04
C LEU A 253 2.63 -3.52 -33.00
N GLN A 254 1.83 -4.51 -32.64
CA GLN A 254 0.90 -4.44 -31.54
C GLN A 254 1.64 -4.86 -30.26
N VAL A 255 1.90 -3.92 -29.37
CA VAL A 255 2.55 -4.20 -28.07
C VAL A 255 1.54 -4.02 -26.95
N VAL A 256 1.32 -5.06 -26.16
CA VAL A 256 0.40 -5.02 -25.02
C VAL A 256 1.19 -5.31 -23.75
N LEU A 257 1.26 -4.34 -22.86
CA LEU A 257 1.75 -4.50 -21.50
C LEU A 257 0.57 -4.68 -20.55
N ILE A 258 0.34 -5.91 -20.12
CA ILE A 258 -0.65 -6.22 -19.09
C ILE A 258 0.02 -5.98 -17.73
N LEU A 259 -0.39 -4.91 -17.06
CA LEU A 259 0.07 -4.55 -15.74
C LEU A 259 -0.88 -5.18 -14.71
N GLY A 260 -0.45 -6.29 -14.12
CA GLY A 260 -1.18 -6.99 -13.06
C GLY A 260 -1.03 -6.29 -11.71
N GLU A 261 -1.89 -6.65 -10.79
CA GLU A 261 -1.97 -6.11 -9.44
C GLU A 261 -1.89 -7.24 -8.42
N SER A 262 -0.97 -7.11 -7.45
CA SER A 262 -0.83 -7.98 -6.27
C SER A 262 -0.64 -9.48 -6.55
N ALA A 263 -0.25 -9.89 -7.78
CA ALA A 263 -0.08 -11.29 -8.11
C ALA A 263 1.29 -11.82 -7.67
N ARG A 264 1.29 -12.85 -6.79
CA ARG A 264 2.47 -13.51 -6.27
C ARG A 264 2.82 -14.75 -7.09
N ARG A 265 4.06 -14.81 -7.62
CA ARG A 265 4.55 -15.91 -8.43
C ARG A 265 4.44 -17.27 -7.72
N SER A 266 4.84 -17.36 -6.46
CA SER A 266 4.84 -18.60 -5.69
C SER A 266 3.45 -19.15 -5.37
N SER A 267 2.36 -18.41 -5.69
CA SER A 267 0.98 -18.86 -5.54
C SER A 267 0.32 -19.25 -6.86
N MET A 268 1.09 -19.36 -7.96
CA MET A 268 0.59 -19.72 -9.30
C MET A 268 1.04 -21.13 -9.68
N HIS A 269 0.13 -21.96 -10.20
CA HIS A 269 0.40 -23.36 -10.58
C HIS A 269 1.52 -23.49 -11.62
N CYS A 270 1.57 -22.63 -12.60
CA CYS A 270 2.62 -22.60 -13.63
C CYS A 270 4.04 -22.36 -13.06
N TYR A 271 4.15 -21.98 -11.80
CA TYR A 271 5.40 -21.86 -11.05
C TYR A 271 5.54 -22.91 -9.92
N GLY A 272 4.65 -23.90 -9.87
CA GLY A 272 4.73 -25.04 -8.95
C GLY A 272 3.83 -24.95 -7.71
N TYR A 273 2.90 -24.02 -7.66
CA TYR A 273 1.88 -24.02 -6.60
C TYR A 273 0.93 -25.23 -6.78
N PRO A 274 0.50 -25.89 -5.68
CA PRO A 274 -0.27 -27.13 -5.81
C PRO A 274 -1.66 -27.00 -6.42
N LEU A 275 -2.33 -25.84 -6.30
CA LEU A 275 -3.65 -25.60 -6.87
C LEU A 275 -3.55 -25.21 -8.36
N GLU A 276 -4.33 -25.87 -9.20
CA GLU A 276 -4.41 -25.62 -10.66
C GLU A 276 -5.13 -24.30 -10.97
N ASN A 277 -4.53 -23.17 -10.56
CA ASN A 277 -5.11 -21.84 -10.73
C ASN A 277 -4.54 -21.04 -11.90
N THR A 278 -3.74 -21.68 -12.77
CA THR A 278 -3.23 -21.05 -14.00
C THR A 278 -3.34 -21.98 -15.21
N PRO A 279 -4.52 -22.59 -15.49
CA PRO A 279 -4.65 -23.62 -16.55
C PRO A 279 -4.33 -23.11 -17.95
N TYR A 280 -4.60 -21.84 -18.24
CA TYR A 280 -4.31 -21.26 -19.55
C TYR A 280 -2.82 -21.00 -19.73
N ALA A 281 -2.15 -20.41 -18.74
CA ALA A 281 -0.71 -20.23 -18.77
C ALA A 281 0.02 -21.60 -18.84
N ASP A 282 -0.43 -22.61 -18.09
CA ASP A 282 0.11 -23.97 -18.15
C ASP A 282 0.02 -24.55 -19.56
N SER A 283 -1.13 -24.42 -20.21
CA SER A 283 -1.34 -24.88 -21.59
C SER A 283 -0.42 -24.19 -22.57
N LEU A 284 -0.31 -22.85 -22.50
CA LEU A 284 0.56 -22.07 -23.40
C LEU A 284 2.04 -22.34 -23.16
N ILE A 285 2.45 -22.57 -21.92
CA ILE A 285 3.83 -22.94 -21.56
C ILE A 285 4.14 -24.34 -22.12
N GLN A 286 3.23 -25.30 -21.95
CA GLN A 286 3.37 -26.65 -22.49
C GLN A 286 3.47 -26.63 -24.04
N ALA A 287 2.67 -25.78 -24.69
CA ALA A 287 2.74 -25.55 -26.12
C ALA A 287 3.99 -24.76 -26.56
N ARG A 288 4.78 -24.26 -25.63
CA ARG A 288 5.94 -23.36 -25.86
C ARG A 288 5.54 -22.06 -26.55
N GLU A 289 4.35 -21.56 -26.29
CA GLU A 289 3.83 -20.30 -26.79
C GLU A 289 3.99 -19.14 -25.79
N LEU A 290 4.20 -19.45 -24.51
CA LEU A 290 4.42 -18.49 -23.44
C LEU A 290 5.78 -18.74 -22.76
N ILE A 291 6.53 -17.68 -22.49
CA ILE A 291 7.79 -17.73 -21.76
C ILE A 291 7.54 -17.23 -20.33
N PRO A 292 7.51 -18.11 -19.31
CA PRO A 292 7.47 -17.70 -17.91
C PRO A 292 8.89 -17.37 -17.42
N PHE A 293 9.05 -16.21 -16.77
CA PHE A 293 10.29 -15.85 -16.10
C PHE A 293 10.25 -16.29 -14.64
N THR A 294 11.27 -17.04 -14.22
CA THR A 294 11.26 -17.77 -12.95
C THR A 294 11.82 -16.99 -11.76
N ASN A 295 12.51 -15.86 -11.99
CA ASN A 295 13.24 -15.17 -10.92
C ASN A 295 13.13 -13.64 -11.02
N VAL A 296 11.91 -13.14 -10.96
CA VAL A 296 11.59 -11.71 -11.03
C VAL A 296 11.13 -11.21 -9.67
N VAL A 297 11.62 -10.04 -9.29
CA VAL A 297 11.32 -9.36 -8.02
C VAL A 297 10.86 -7.94 -8.31
N SER A 298 9.81 -7.52 -7.62
CA SER A 298 9.35 -6.12 -7.62
C SER A 298 10.28 -5.23 -6.79
N PRO A 299 10.49 -3.96 -7.17
CA PRO A 299 11.31 -3.03 -6.39
C PRO A 299 10.63 -2.54 -5.10
N ALA A 300 9.35 -2.84 -4.90
CA ALA A 300 8.60 -2.53 -3.69
C ALA A 300 7.39 -3.47 -3.54
N SER A 301 6.82 -3.53 -2.35
CA SER A 301 5.57 -4.27 -2.07
C SER A 301 4.33 -3.38 -2.11
N ALA A 302 4.33 -2.31 -2.92
CA ALA A 302 3.19 -1.41 -3.07
C ALA A 302 3.17 -0.77 -4.45
N THR A 303 1.99 -0.64 -5.03
CA THR A 303 1.70 -0.24 -6.42
C THR A 303 2.41 1.03 -6.86
N ILE A 304 2.26 2.14 -6.14
CA ILE A 304 2.85 3.43 -6.54
C ILE A 304 4.38 3.34 -6.57
N LEU A 305 4.98 2.76 -5.54
CA LEU A 305 6.44 2.66 -5.42
C LEU A 305 7.05 1.69 -6.44
N SER A 306 6.37 0.61 -6.74
CA SER A 306 6.80 -0.34 -7.75
C SER A 306 6.69 0.27 -9.15
N ASN A 307 5.51 0.76 -9.51
CA ASN A 307 5.24 1.24 -10.86
C ASN A 307 5.99 2.52 -11.21
N THR A 308 6.23 3.44 -10.26
CA THR A 308 7.06 4.62 -10.51
C THR A 308 8.52 4.26 -10.86
N ARG A 309 9.00 3.10 -10.41
CA ARG A 309 10.32 2.58 -10.76
C ARG A 309 10.29 1.76 -12.04
N SER A 310 9.29 0.90 -12.20
CA SER A 310 9.20 0.00 -13.35
C SER A 310 8.83 0.71 -14.65
N LEU A 311 8.01 1.77 -14.58
CA LEU A 311 7.50 2.51 -15.76
C LEU A 311 8.31 3.79 -16.08
N THR A 312 9.50 3.95 -15.52
CA THR A 312 10.43 5.04 -15.84
C THR A 312 11.84 4.50 -16.01
N PHE A 313 12.76 5.33 -16.51
CA PHE A 313 14.20 4.98 -16.52
C PHE A 313 14.88 5.13 -15.15
N PHE A 314 14.13 5.39 -14.09
CA PHE A 314 14.68 5.41 -12.75
C PHE A 314 15.13 4.01 -12.31
N THR A 315 16.33 3.89 -11.78
CA THR A 315 16.85 2.65 -11.16
C THR A 315 17.33 2.94 -9.74
N HIS A 316 17.52 1.89 -8.95
CA HIS A 316 17.98 2.09 -7.57
C HIS A 316 19.41 2.67 -7.47
N GLU A 317 20.19 2.63 -8.54
CA GLU A 317 21.52 3.23 -8.64
C GLU A 317 21.48 4.77 -8.67
N GLU A 318 20.32 5.34 -9.02
CA GLU A 318 20.14 6.80 -9.11
C GLU A 318 20.06 7.48 -7.73
N GLY A 319 20.12 6.69 -6.65
CA GLY A 319 20.18 7.15 -5.28
C GLY A 319 18.95 7.95 -4.87
N GLU A 320 19.16 9.20 -4.42
CA GLU A 320 18.08 10.09 -3.98
C GLU A 320 17.49 10.95 -5.11
N THR A 321 17.91 10.74 -6.35
CA THR A 321 17.34 11.47 -7.50
C THR A 321 15.86 11.09 -7.63
N PRO A 322 14.93 12.04 -7.64
CA PRO A 322 13.52 11.72 -7.77
C PRO A 322 13.18 11.02 -9.08
N TRP A 323 12.39 9.95 -9.01
CA TRP A 323 11.99 9.14 -10.17
C TRP A 323 11.35 9.96 -11.31
N TYR A 324 10.61 11.02 -10.99
CA TYR A 324 9.95 11.87 -11.98
C TYR A 324 10.93 12.79 -12.76
N LYS A 325 12.21 12.74 -12.45
CA LYS A 325 13.25 13.35 -13.28
C LYS A 325 13.64 12.48 -14.48
N PHE A 326 13.16 11.27 -14.54
CA PHE A 326 13.39 10.34 -15.65
C PHE A 326 12.18 10.28 -16.57
N PRO A 327 12.35 10.08 -17.89
CA PRO A 327 11.23 9.89 -18.80
C PRO A 327 10.52 8.57 -18.48
N SER A 328 9.21 8.57 -18.69
CA SER A 328 8.40 7.35 -18.54
C SER A 328 8.44 6.52 -19.80
N LEU A 329 8.11 5.22 -19.66
CA LEU A 329 7.92 4.31 -20.78
C LEU A 329 6.92 4.88 -21.82
N ILE A 330 5.81 5.45 -21.37
CA ILE A 330 4.79 6.04 -22.25
C ILE A 330 5.37 7.20 -23.07
N GLN A 331 6.13 8.11 -22.45
CA GLN A 331 6.75 9.25 -23.14
C GLN A 331 7.74 8.79 -24.19
N VAL A 332 8.57 7.80 -23.88
CA VAL A 332 9.59 7.27 -24.80
C VAL A 332 8.92 6.62 -26.02
N LEU A 333 7.95 5.73 -25.79
CA LEU A 333 7.28 5.02 -26.87
C LEU A 333 6.50 5.96 -27.78
N ARG A 334 5.83 6.96 -27.21
CA ARG A 334 5.14 7.99 -27.97
C ARG A 334 6.11 8.79 -28.87
N GLN A 335 7.26 9.21 -28.33
CA GLN A 335 8.29 9.92 -29.12
C GLN A 335 8.96 9.00 -30.14
N ALA A 336 9.04 7.70 -29.87
CA ALA A 336 9.55 6.70 -30.81
C ALA A 336 8.57 6.36 -31.94
N GLY A 337 7.37 6.94 -31.98
CA GLY A 337 6.40 6.74 -33.04
C GLY A 337 5.46 5.56 -32.83
N TYR A 338 5.17 5.20 -31.59
CA TYR A 338 4.04 4.34 -31.23
C TYR A 338 2.82 5.19 -30.86
N ALA A 339 1.63 4.82 -31.30
CA ALA A 339 0.40 5.27 -30.67
C ALA A 339 0.35 4.67 -29.25
N THR A 340 -0.01 5.47 -28.27
CA THR A 340 0.01 5.03 -26.87
C THR A 340 -1.38 5.05 -26.26
N VAL A 341 -1.77 3.95 -25.60
CA VAL A 341 -3.09 3.78 -24.98
C VAL A 341 -2.91 3.28 -23.55
N TRP A 342 -3.69 3.82 -22.64
CA TRP A 342 -3.81 3.33 -21.26
C TRP A 342 -5.25 2.94 -20.99
N ILE A 343 -5.46 1.67 -20.66
CA ILE A 343 -6.77 1.07 -20.33
C ILE A 343 -6.70 0.61 -18.89
N ALA A 344 -7.61 1.06 -18.03
CA ALA A 344 -7.57 0.72 -16.61
C ALA A 344 -8.89 0.17 -16.08
N ASN A 345 -8.82 -0.88 -15.28
CA ASN A 345 -9.90 -1.33 -14.41
C ASN A 345 -9.69 -0.85 -12.97
N GLN A 346 -9.03 0.28 -12.80
CA GLN A 346 -8.77 0.94 -11.52
C GLN A 346 -9.17 2.41 -11.61
N GLU A 347 -9.10 3.13 -10.49
CA GLU A 347 -9.47 4.54 -10.43
C GLU A 347 -8.70 5.38 -11.45
N ILE A 348 -9.43 6.13 -12.28
CA ILE A 348 -8.86 6.95 -13.36
C ILE A 348 -8.68 8.40 -12.91
N THR A 349 -9.58 8.91 -12.09
CA THR A 349 -9.65 10.31 -11.69
C THR A 349 -8.94 10.61 -10.37
N GLY A 350 -8.62 9.59 -9.60
CA GLY A 350 -7.95 9.71 -8.31
C GLY A 350 -6.60 10.42 -8.43
N LYS A 351 -6.37 11.36 -7.53
CA LYS A 351 -5.16 12.19 -7.53
C LYS A 351 -3.86 11.38 -7.49
N TYR A 352 -3.93 10.17 -6.95
CA TYR A 352 -2.78 9.28 -6.75
C TYR A 352 -2.87 7.99 -7.59
N SER A 353 -3.86 7.90 -8.48
CA SER A 353 -4.02 6.74 -9.34
C SER A 353 -2.89 6.64 -10.38
N MET A 354 -2.55 5.42 -10.78
CA MET A 354 -1.57 5.17 -11.84
C MET A 354 -2.02 5.76 -13.17
N SER A 355 -3.33 5.73 -13.44
CA SER A 355 -3.94 6.37 -14.60
C SER A 355 -3.69 7.88 -14.63
N ASN A 356 -3.71 8.55 -13.46
CA ASN A 356 -3.40 9.97 -13.37
C ASN A 356 -1.88 10.25 -13.49
N LEU A 357 -1.04 9.35 -12.97
CA LEU A 357 0.44 9.50 -13.05
C LEU A 357 0.97 9.21 -14.45
N PHE A 358 0.56 8.11 -15.06
CA PHE A 358 1.11 7.62 -16.33
C PHE A 358 0.09 7.63 -17.46
N GLY A 359 -1.17 7.24 -17.23
CA GLY A 359 -2.19 7.13 -18.25
C GLY A 359 -2.47 8.46 -18.96
N ARG A 360 -2.40 9.60 -18.26
CA ARG A 360 -2.54 10.94 -18.88
C ARG A 360 -1.42 11.32 -19.83
N GLN A 361 -0.34 10.59 -19.88
CA GLN A 361 0.77 10.79 -20.81
C GLN A 361 0.53 10.06 -22.14
N ALA A 362 -0.41 9.11 -22.18
CA ALA A 362 -0.80 8.39 -23.37
C ALA A 362 -1.66 9.26 -24.31
N ASP A 363 -1.72 8.88 -25.58
CA ASP A 363 -2.59 9.53 -26.56
C ASP A 363 -4.06 9.27 -26.28
N ILE A 364 -4.38 8.08 -25.76
CA ILE A 364 -5.73 7.68 -25.35
C ILE A 364 -5.68 7.13 -23.92
N LEU A 365 -6.49 7.69 -23.04
CA LEU A 365 -6.74 7.19 -21.69
C LEU A 365 -8.22 6.76 -21.62
N THR A 366 -8.46 5.50 -21.30
CA THR A 366 -9.80 4.93 -21.14
C THR A 366 -9.80 3.89 -20.01
N GLY A 367 -10.96 3.37 -19.66
CA GLY A 367 -11.09 2.31 -18.67
C GLY A 367 -12.52 2.10 -18.23
N ASN A 368 -12.73 1.27 -17.24
CA ASN A 368 -14.05 0.90 -16.77
C ASN A 368 -14.85 2.14 -16.30
N PRO A 369 -16.02 2.41 -16.92
CA PRO A 369 -16.85 3.57 -16.58
C PRO A 369 -17.27 3.64 -15.10
N ALA A 370 -17.36 2.50 -14.43
CA ALA A 370 -17.71 2.44 -13.02
C ALA A 370 -16.69 3.18 -12.12
N PHE A 371 -15.45 3.33 -12.57
CA PHE A 371 -14.39 4.06 -11.86
C PHE A 371 -14.26 5.54 -12.28
N PHE A 372 -14.98 5.99 -13.32
CA PHE A 372 -14.99 7.39 -13.72
C PHE A 372 -15.90 8.27 -12.88
N SER A 373 -16.97 7.70 -12.32
CA SER A 373 -18.06 8.51 -11.75
C SER A 373 -17.87 8.95 -10.31
N GLY A 374 -16.88 8.43 -9.59
CA GLY A 374 -16.73 8.73 -8.14
C GLY A 374 -17.96 8.36 -7.28
N LEU A 375 -18.98 7.76 -7.89
CA LEU A 375 -20.29 7.45 -7.30
C LEU A 375 -20.38 6.00 -6.81
N GLY A 376 -19.25 5.32 -6.60
CA GLY A 376 -19.21 3.94 -6.12
C GLY A 376 -19.66 3.77 -4.67
N GLY A 377 -20.92 4.06 -4.38
CA GLY A 377 -21.52 3.97 -3.04
C GLY A 377 -22.54 2.86 -2.86
N GLU A 378 -22.69 1.93 -3.82
CA GLU A 378 -23.66 0.83 -3.68
C GLU A 378 -22.93 -0.51 -3.49
N ASN A 379 -23.52 -1.39 -2.67
CA ASN A 379 -23.03 -2.72 -2.29
C ASN A 379 -22.45 -3.51 -3.48
N ILE A 380 -21.17 -3.88 -3.35
CA ILE A 380 -20.33 -4.38 -4.44
C ILE A 380 -20.39 -5.90 -4.57
N VAL A 381 -21.00 -6.60 -3.62
CA VAL A 381 -21.11 -8.05 -3.65
C VAL A 381 -21.86 -8.47 -4.93
N ASN A 382 -21.16 -9.20 -5.81
CA ASN A 382 -21.64 -9.69 -7.11
C ASN A 382 -21.87 -8.60 -8.20
N ARG A 383 -20.88 -7.72 -8.41
CA ARG A 383 -20.86 -6.74 -9.50
C ARG A 383 -19.87 -7.16 -10.61
N PRO A 384 -20.29 -8.00 -11.60
CA PRO A 384 -19.42 -8.42 -12.71
C PRO A 384 -18.85 -7.24 -13.52
N ASP A 385 -19.56 -6.11 -13.54
CA ASP A 385 -19.13 -4.88 -14.19
C ASP A 385 -17.87 -4.23 -13.56
N LEU A 386 -17.42 -4.72 -12.41
CA LEU A 386 -16.20 -4.26 -11.74
C LEU A 386 -15.01 -5.21 -11.93
N CYS A 387 -15.24 -6.42 -12.45
CA CYS A 387 -14.19 -7.38 -12.77
C CYS A 387 -13.40 -6.97 -14.02
N ASP A 388 -12.19 -7.51 -14.18
CA ASP A 388 -11.28 -7.14 -15.28
C ASP A 388 -11.82 -7.43 -16.68
N GLU A 389 -12.79 -8.32 -16.81
CA GLU A 389 -13.49 -8.58 -18.06
C GLU A 389 -14.18 -7.33 -18.66
N ALA A 390 -14.56 -6.37 -17.78
CA ALA A 390 -15.21 -5.12 -18.21
C ALA A 390 -14.33 -4.26 -19.12
N ILE A 391 -13.02 -4.41 -19.10
CA ILE A 391 -12.10 -3.62 -19.95
C ILE A 391 -11.69 -4.34 -21.24
N LEU A 392 -12.00 -5.63 -21.41
CA LEU A 392 -11.66 -6.37 -22.63
C LEU A 392 -12.27 -5.75 -23.91
N PRO A 393 -13.52 -5.23 -23.92
CA PRO A 393 -14.07 -4.53 -25.09
C PRO A 393 -13.36 -3.24 -25.46
N MET A 394 -12.52 -2.68 -24.56
CA MET A 394 -11.80 -1.42 -24.78
C MET A 394 -10.43 -1.62 -25.44
N LEU A 395 -9.99 -2.87 -25.60
CA LEU A 395 -8.75 -3.21 -26.30
C LEU A 395 -8.81 -2.74 -27.75
N LEU A 396 -7.79 -2.00 -28.18
CA LEU A 396 -7.73 -1.41 -29.50
C LEU A 396 -6.78 -2.20 -30.41
N HIS A 397 -7.09 -2.17 -31.69
CA HIS A 397 -6.24 -2.69 -32.76
C HIS A 397 -5.61 -1.52 -33.52
N TYR A 398 -4.37 -1.67 -33.96
CA TYR A 398 -3.68 -0.59 -34.70
C TYR A 398 -4.50 -0.05 -35.86
N ASP A 399 -5.12 -0.94 -36.68
CA ASP A 399 -5.93 -0.58 -37.82
C ASP A 399 -7.25 0.12 -37.45
N SER A 400 -7.70 0.00 -36.22
CA SER A 400 -8.90 0.69 -35.70
C SER A 400 -8.62 2.11 -35.18
N LEU A 401 -7.34 2.51 -35.11
CA LEU A 401 -6.99 3.85 -34.65
C LEU A 401 -7.43 4.92 -35.67
N PRO A 402 -7.76 6.15 -35.21
CA PRO A 402 -7.99 7.28 -36.09
C PRO A 402 -6.82 7.51 -37.05
N ASP A 403 -7.09 7.85 -38.31
CA ASP A 403 -6.06 8.07 -39.33
C ASP A 403 -5.01 9.12 -38.89
N SER A 404 -5.44 10.16 -38.18
CA SER A 404 -4.57 11.20 -37.66
C SER A 404 -3.53 10.65 -36.66
N LEU A 405 -3.91 9.69 -35.82
CA LEU A 405 -3.00 9.07 -34.86
C LEU A 405 -2.14 8.01 -35.56
N ARG A 406 -2.73 7.19 -36.41
CA ARG A 406 -2.03 6.14 -37.17
C ARG A 406 -0.92 6.71 -38.05
N SER A 407 -1.17 7.83 -38.73
CA SER A 407 -0.18 8.48 -39.60
C SER A 407 1.04 9.02 -38.86
N THR A 408 0.90 9.36 -37.59
CA THR A 408 2.01 9.81 -36.72
C THR A 408 2.66 8.68 -35.93
N SER A 409 2.15 7.45 -36.04
CA SER A 409 2.56 6.30 -35.24
C SER A 409 2.97 5.09 -36.09
N PRO A 410 4.01 5.23 -36.94
CA PRO A 410 4.39 4.20 -37.93
C PRO A 410 4.96 2.93 -37.28
N GLN A 411 5.39 2.97 -36.04
CA GLN A 411 5.94 1.81 -35.32
C GLN A 411 4.86 0.82 -34.86
N GLY A 412 3.64 1.31 -34.64
CA GLY A 412 2.52 0.49 -34.19
C GLY A 412 1.76 1.08 -33.01
N LEU A 413 1.15 0.20 -32.23
CA LEU A 413 0.34 0.54 -31.06
C LEU A 413 0.94 -0.07 -29.81
N PHE A 414 1.15 0.74 -28.79
CA PHE A 414 1.51 0.31 -27.43
C PHE A 414 0.33 0.54 -26.49
N GLN A 415 -0.14 -0.52 -25.86
CA GLN A 415 -1.23 -0.46 -24.89
C GLN A 415 -0.77 -0.95 -23.54
N VAL A 416 -1.06 -0.17 -22.49
CA VAL A 416 -1.04 -0.65 -21.11
C VAL A 416 -2.45 -1.05 -20.71
N VAL A 417 -2.61 -2.29 -20.26
CA VAL A 417 -3.86 -2.83 -19.70
C VAL A 417 -3.65 -3.03 -18.21
N HIS A 418 -4.15 -2.09 -17.42
CA HIS A 418 -3.96 -2.06 -15.97
C HIS A 418 -5.13 -2.75 -15.28
N LEU A 419 -4.88 -3.94 -14.77
CA LEU A 419 -5.88 -4.80 -14.14
C LEU A 419 -6.17 -4.39 -12.70
N MET A 420 -7.33 -4.75 -12.20
CA MET A 420 -7.62 -4.83 -10.77
C MET A 420 -6.94 -6.06 -10.14
N GLY A 421 -6.81 -7.13 -10.91
CA GLY A 421 -6.05 -8.33 -10.56
C GLY A 421 -6.44 -8.94 -9.22
N SER A 422 -5.41 -9.23 -8.41
CA SER A 422 -5.57 -9.79 -7.05
C SER A 422 -5.47 -8.73 -5.96
N HIS A 423 -5.98 -7.51 -6.21
CA HIS A 423 -6.05 -6.45 -5.19
C HIS A 423 -6.85 -6.91 -3.97
N MET A 424 -6.49 -6.46 -2.78
CA MET A 424 -7.08 -6.87 -1.49
C MET A 424 -8.61 -6.84 -1.52
N THR A 425 -9.26 -7.67 -0.70
CA THR A 425 -10.63 -8.17 -0.79
C THR A 425 -10.79 -9.14 -1.97
N TYR A 426 -9.87 -10.11 -2.02
CA TYR A 426 -9.69 -11.03 -3.15
C TYR A 426 -10.98 -11.70 -3.65
N ALA A 427 -11.91 -12.03 -2.75
CA ALA A 427 -13.20 -12.64 -3.09
C ALA A 427 -14.09 -11.76 -3.99
N GLU A 428 -13.82 -10.46 -4.07
CA GLU A 428 -14.55 -9.50 -4.91
C GLU A 428 -13.88 -9.26 -6.27
N ARG A 429 -12.76 -9.93 -6.56
CA ARG A 429 -11.96 -9.69 -7.77
C ARG A 429 -12.31 -10.63 -8.92
N TYR A 430 -13.24 -11.55 -8.73
CA TYR A 430 -13.65 -12.51 -9.74
C TYR A 430 -15.17 -12.76 -9.67
N PRO A 431 -15.83 -13.10 -10.80
CA PRO A 431 -17.22 -13.50 -10.80
C PRO A 431 -17.38 -14.92 -10.19
N GLU A 432 -18.58 -15.23 -9.68
CA GLU A 432 -18.89 -16.50 -9.01
C GLU A 432 -18.46 -17.74 -9.81
N ALA A 433 -18.51 -17.67 -11.14
CA ALA A 433 -18.07 -18.76 -12.02
C ALA A 433 -16.59 -19.15 -11.83
N PHE A 434 -15.78 -18.28 -11.25
CA PHE A 434 -14.37 -18.52 -10.94
C PHE A 434 -14.12 -18.85 -9.47
N ALA A 435 -15.15 -18.98 -8.63
CA ALA A 435 -15.05 -19.45 -7.24
C ALA A 435 -14.82 -20.97 -7.17
N ARG A 436 -13.71 -21.44 -7.75
CA ARG A 436 -13.37 -22.87 -7.87
C ARG A 436 -12.79 -23.46 -6.59
N PHE A 437 -11.98 -22.70 -5.88
CA PHE A 437 -11.27 -23.14 -4.70
C PHE A 437 -11.98 -22.68 -3.44
N SER A 438 -12.18 -23.60 -2.49
CA SER A 438 -12.70 -23.35 -1.14
C SER A 438 -11.59 -23.58 -0.12
N PRO A 439 -11.79 -23.25 1.17
CA PRO A 439 -10.87 -23.63 2.25
C PRO A 439 -10.43 -25.10 2.21
N ASP A 440 -11.37 -26.01 1.95
CA ASP A 440 -11.08 -27.46 1.88
C ASP A 440 -10.15 -27.85 0.70
N SER A 441 -9.99 -26.98 -0.28
CA SER A 441 -9.13 -27.21 -1.45
C SER A 441 -7.67 -26.88 -1.18
N LEU A 442 -7.36 -26.20 -0.08
CA LEU A 442 -6.02 -25.69 0.20
C LEU A 442 -5.05 -26.82 0.54
N PRO A 443 -3.79 -26.74 0.07
CA PRO A 443 -2.77 -27.76 0.37
C PRO A 443 -2.33 -27.73 1.84
N GLU A 444 -2.50 -26.61 2.51
CA GLU A 444 -2.17 -26.39 3.92
C GLU A 444 -3.31 -25.59 4.57
N HIS A 445 -3.71 -26.01 5.76
CA HIS A 445 -4.72 -25.32 6.55
C HIS A 445 -4.09 -24.50 7.67
N LYS A 446 -4.65 -23.32 7.92
CA LYS A 446 -4.24 -22.40 9.00
C LYS A 446 -5.38 -22.24 10.01
N ASP A 447 -6.26 -21.30 9.79
CA ASP A 447 -7.52 -21.12 10.48
C ASP A 447 -8.60 -20.76 9.44
N GLU A 448 -9.86 -20.94 9.78
CA GLU A 448 -11.01 -20.78 8.88
C GLU A 448 -10.94 -19.45 8.09
N ARG A 449 -10.62 -18.36 8.77
CA ARG A 449 -10.54 -17.04 8.14
C ARG A 449 -9.34 -16.91 7.19
N LYS A 450 -8.16 -17.38 7.60
CA LYS A 450 -6.96 -17.34 6.75
C LYS A 450 -7.15 -18.22 5.53
N ASP A 451 -7.77 -19.37 5.71
CA ASP A 451 -8.08 -20.31 4.64
C ASP A 451 -9.07 -19.72 3.62
N GLU A 452 -10.12 -19.00 4.08
CA GLU A 452 -11.03 -18.25 3.19
C GLU A 452 -10.28 -17.19 2.36
N ILE A 453 -9.39 -16.44 2.98
CA ILE A 453 -8.58 -15.41 2.31
C ILE A 453 -7.66 -16.03 1.26
N ILE A 454 -6.98 -17.14 1.59
CA ILE A 454 -6.06 -17.83 0.68
C ILE A 454 -6.82 -18.46 -0.49
N ALA A 455 -7.99 -19.05 -0.24
CA ALA A 455 -8.86 -19.59 -1.29
C ALA A 455 -9.37 -18.49 -2.23
N GLY A 456 -9.80 -17.34 -1.67
CA GLY A 456 -10.18 -16.17 -2.45
C GLY A 456 -9.03 -15.65 -3.32
N TYR A 457 -7.82 -15.62 -2.79
CA TYR A 457 -6.62 -15.24 -3.55
C TYR A 457 -6.31 -16.23 -4.68
N ALA A 458 -6.42 -17.53 -4.44
CA ALA A 458 -6.23 -18.55 -5.48
C ALA A 458 -7.25 -18.41 -6.63
N ASN A 459 -8.51 -18.09 -6.31
CA ASN A 459 -9.56 -17.82 -7.29
C ASN A 459 -9.32 -16.52 -8.07
N SER A 460 -8.81 -15.46 -7.43
CA SER A 460 -8.46 -14.22 -8.14
C SER A 460 -7.31 -14.44 -9.13
N LEU A 461 -6.34 -15.29 -8.81
CA LEU A 461 -5.28 -15.68 -9.74
C LEU A 461 -5.82 -16.53 -10.90
N LEU A 462 -6.75 -17.44 -10.65
CA LEU A 462 -7.42 -18.22 -11.69
C LEU A 462 -8.15 -17.30 -12.68
N TYR A 463 -8.82 -16.28 -12.17
CA TYR A 463 -9.49 -15.29 -13.01
C TYR A 463 -8.50 -14.39 -13.76
N THR A 464 -7.41 -13.99 -13.13
CA THR A 464 -6.34 -13.23 -13.80
C THR A 464 -5.72 -14.02 -14.96
N ASP A 465 -5.51 -15.33 -14.79
CA ASP A 465 -5.03 -16.22 -15.85
C ASP A 465 -5.99 -16.27 -17.05
N TYR A 466 -7.30 -16.33 -16.78
CA TYR A 466 -8.34 -16.23 -17.82
C TYR A 466 -8.28 -14.89 -18.54
N ILE A 467 -8.17 -13.77 -17.85
CA ILE A 467 -8.08 -12.42 -18.47
C ILE A 467 -6.84 -12.30 -19.35
N ILE A 468 -5.69 -12.80 -18.90
CA ILE A 468 -4.46 -12.84 -19.70
C ILE A 468 -4.69 -13.65 -21.00
N HIS A 469 -5.35 -14.80 -20.88
CA HIS A 469 -5.69 -15.65 -22.01
C HIS A 469 -6.59 -14.91 -23.01
N GLU A 470 -7.67 -14.27 -22.57
CA GLU A 470 -8.58 -13.51 -23.44
C GLU A 470 -7.85 -12.38 -24.20
N ILE A 471 -6.91 -11.69 -23.52
CA ILE A 471 -6.08 -10.67 -24.17
C ILE A 471 -5.15 -11.32 -25.21
N ILE A 472 -4.54 -12.47 -24.92
CA ILE A 472 -3.69 -13.19 -25.88
C ILE A 472 -4.50 -13.62 -27.10
N GLU A 473 -5.67 -14.21 -26.90
CA GLU A 473 -6.55 -14.67 -28.00
C GLU A 473 -7.01 -13.49 -28.88
N ARG A 474 -7.25 -12.31 -28.27
CA ARG A 474 -7.65 -11.09 -29.00
C ARG A 474 -6.63 -10.67 -30.07
N TYR A 475 -5.33 -10.89 -29.80
CA TYR A 475 -4.22 -10.48 -30.66
C TYR A 475 -3.47 -11.66 -31.32
N ARG A 476 -3.99 -12.89 -31.21
CA ARG A 476 -3.32 -14.11 -31.71
C ARG A 476 -3.03 -14.03 -33.21
N GLU A 477 -3.95 -13.49 -33.99
CA GLU A 477 -3.85 -13.39 -35.45
C GLU A 477 -3.12 -12.12 -35.92
N GLU A 478 -2.68 -11.27 -34.99
CA GLU A 478 -2.01 -10.02 -35.32
C GLU A 478 -0.49 -10.14 -35.19
N ASN A 479 0.23 -9.09 -35.60
CA ASN A 479 1.66 -8.96 -35.33
C ASN A 479 1.84 -8.40 -33.92
N ALA A 480 1.86 -9.27 -32.90
CA ALA A 480 1.73 -8.86 -31.51
C ALA A 480 2.82 -9.40 -30.58
N LEU A 481 3.26 -8.53 -29.66
CA LEU A 481 4.06 -8.79 -28.49
C LEU A 481 3.22 -8.49 -27.26
N ILE A 482 3.00 -9.49 -26.39
CA ILE A 482 2.25 -9.32 -25.17
C ILE A 482 3.16 -9.65 -23.98
N ILE A 483 3.15 -8.78 -22.99
CA ILE A 483 3.93 -8.94 -21.76
C ILE A 483 2.99 -8.75 -20.59
N TYR A 484 2.96 -9.73 -19.71
CA TYR A 484 2.29 -9.62 -18.41
C TYR A 484 3.34 -9.51 -17.31
N ILE A 485 3.15 -8.56 -16.40
CA ILE A 485 3.95 -8.42 -15.19
C ILE A 485 3.05 -7.91 -14.06
N SER A 486 3.17 -8.48 -12.86
CA SER A 486 2.54 -7.87 -11.68
C SER A 486 3.42 -6.77 -11.13
N ASP A 487 2.81 -5.77 -10.57
CA ASP A 487 3.49 -4.67 -9.90
C ASP A 487 4.17 -5.10 -8.59
N HIS A 488 3.48 -5.91 -7.77
CA HIS A 488 3.99 -6.62 -6.59
C HIS A 488 3.13 -7.87 -6.35
N GLY A 489 3.45 -8.64 -5.33
CA GLY A 489 2.60 -9.68 -4.77
C GLY A 489 2.16 -9.30 -3.37
N ASP A 490 1.43 -10.21 -2.69
CA ASP A 490 0.97 -10.03 -1.31
C ASP A 490 1.57 -11.07 -0.37
N ALA A 491 1.77 -10.69 0.90
CA ALA A 491 1.97 -11.63 1.99
C ALA A 491 0.66 -12.38 2.24
N LEU A 492 0.73 -13.68 2.45
CA LEU A 492 -0.42 -14.56 2.62
C LEU A 492 -0.23 -15.52 3.79
N PHE A 493 0.03 -14.97 4.97
CA PHE A 493 0.24 -15.75 6.19
C PHE A 493 1.34 -16.81 6.03
N ASP A 494 2.45 -16.43 5.39
CA ASP A 494 3.59 -17.30 5.14
C ASP A 494 4.17 -17.87 6.44
N GLU A 495 4.84 -19.04 6.38
CA GLU A 495 5.34 -19.75 7.55
C GLU A 495 6.20 -18.87 8.47
N ASP A 496 7.11 -18.07 7.88
CA ASP A 496 7.96 -17.14 8.62
C ASP A 496 7.22 -15.89 9.12
N TYR A 497 6.02 -15.62 8.58
CA TYR A 497 5.21 -14.42 8.83
C TYR A 497 3.72 -14.76 8.93
N PRO A 498 3.30 -15.64 9.87
CA PRO A 498 1.99 -16.29 9.87
C PRO A 498 0.80 -15.35 10.13
N GLU A 499 1.07 -14.10 10.50
CA GLU A 499 0.03 -13.10 10.75
C GLU A 499 0.04 -11.95 9.72
N LEU A 500 1.00 -11.95 8.78
CA LEU A 500 1.09 -10.89 7.79
C LEU A 500 0.32 -11.24 6.53
N MET A 501 -0.45 -10.26 6.03
CA MET A 501 -1.11 -10.29 4.73
C MET A 501 -0.97 -8.95 4.00
N GLY A 502 -1.24 -8.96 2.69
CA GLY A 502 -1.21 -7.76 1.85
C GLY A 502 0.20 -7.21 1.63
N HIS A 503 0.33 -5.91 1.58
CA HIS A 503 1.54 -5.17 1.18
C HIS A 503 2.72 -5.23 2.17
N ALA A 504 2.82 -6.28 2.99
CA ALA A 504 3.95 -6.43 3.90
C ALA A 504 5.26 -6.65 3.13
N LEU A 505 6.36 -6.03 3.59
CA LEU A 505 7.67 -6.24 2.98
C LEU A 505 8.27 -7.58 3.45
N VAL A 506 7.85 -8.64 2.81
CA VAL A 506 8.37 -10.00 2.99
C VAL A 506 8.86 -10.55 1.63
N PRO A 507 9.81 -11.49 1.60
CA PRO A 507 10.39 -11.98 0.34
C PRO A 507 9.35 -12.44 -0.68
N ARG A 508 8.35 -13.23 -0.27
CA ARG A 508 7.32 -13.76 -1.16
C ARG A 508 6.38 -12.69 -1.71
N ALA A 509 6.13 -11.59 -0.97
CA ALA A 509 5.28 -10.50 -1.42
C ALA A 509 5.90 -9.65 -2.55
N VAL A 510 7.18 -9.82 -2.84
CA VAL A 510 7.86 -9.11 -3.93
C VAL A 510 8.31 -10.04 -5.06
N GLU A 511 8.12 -11.36 -4.93
CA GLU A 511 8.32 -12.31 -6.01
C GLU A 511 7.12 -12.32 -6.95
N ILE A 512 7.30 -11.77 -8.16
CA ILE A 512 6.23 -11.51 -9.11
C ILE A 512 6.32 -12.37 -10.36
N PRO A 513 5.19 -12.71 -11.02
CA PRO A 513 5.17 -13.34 -12.32
C PRO A 513 5.54 -12.34 -13.43
N LEU A 514 6.22 -12.82 -14.45
CA LEU A 514 6.47 -12.15 -15.72
C LEU A 514 6.30 -13.16 -16.84
N PHE A 515 5.39 -12.86 -17.79
CA PHE A 515 5.19 -13.67 -19.00
C PHE A 515 5.49 -12.86 -20.25
N VAL A 516 6.04 -13.53 -21.25
CA VAL A 516 6.22 -12.96 -22.60
C VAL A 516 5.60 -13.89 -23.62
N TYR A 517 4.72 -13.33 -24.46
CA TYR A 517 4.06 -14.00 -25.55
C TYR A 517 4.36 -13.27 -26.87
N PHE A 518 4.71 -14.04 -27.90
CA PHE A 518 4.77 -13.59 -29.28
C PHE A 518 3.64 -14.26 -30.06
N SER A 519 2.88 -13.47 -30.80
CA SER A 519 1.91 -14.04 -31.74
C SER A 519 2.62 -14.96 -32.75
N PRO A 520 1.91 -15.91 -33.36
CA PRO A 520 2.48 -16.78 -34.40
C PRO A 520 3.18 -16.00 -35.52
N GLN A 521 2.62 -14.86 -35.91
CA GLN A 521 3.19 -13.99 -36.95
C GLN A 521 4.54 -13.41 -36.49
N LEU A 522 4.59 -12.75 -35.33
CA LEU A 522 5.83 -12.17 -34.80
C LEU A 522 6.89 -13.23 -34.52
N ARG A 523 6.47 -14.38 -34.00
CA ARG A 523 7.39 -15.50 -33.73
C ARG A 523 8.02 -16.07 -35.01
N LYS A 524 7.25 -16.10 -36.10
CA LYS A 524 7.75 -16.51 -37.42
C LYS A 524 8.72 -15.47 -38.01
N GLU A 525 8.43 -14.18 -37.79
CA GLU A 525 9.30 -13.08 -38.24
C GLU A 525 10.58 -12.99 -37.44
N ARG A 526 10.49 -13.16 -36.10
CA ARG A 526 11.60 -12.97 -35.15
C ARG A 526 11.86 -14.22 -34.27
N PRO A 527 12.16 -15.37 -34.87
CA PRO A 527 12.51 -16.59 -34.13
C PRO A 527 13.84 -16.45 -33.37
N ASP A 528 14.72 -15.55 -33.81
CA ASP A 528 15.96 -15.19 -33.14
C ASP A 528 15.69 -14.51 -31.79
N LEU A 529 14.81 -13.52 -31.78
CA LEU A 529 14.44 -12.77 -30.59
C LEU A 529 13.68 -13.63 -29.58
N TRP A 530 12.74 -14.47 -30.06
CA TRP A 530 12.07 -15.47 -29.22
C TRP A 530 13.05 -16.39 -28.49
N ARG A 531 14.02 -16.94 -29.23
CA ARG A 531 15.05 -17.81 -28.63
C ARG A 531 15.96 -17.04 -27.67
N GLN A 532 16.29 -15.80 -27.98
CA GLN A 532 17.07 -14.94 -27.08
C GLN A 532 16.36 -14.75 -25.75
N ILE A 533 15.10 -14.30 -25.78
CA ILE A 533 14.29 -14.06 -24.58
C ILE A 533 14.12 -15.36 -23.76
N SER A 534 13.82 -16.49 -24.45
CA SER A 534 13.64 -17.78 -23.78
C SER A 534 14.88 -18.22 -22.98
N ARG A 535 16.09 -17.85 -23.41
CA ARG A 535 17.34 -18.13 -22.71
C ARG A 535 17.57 -17.27 -21.48
N GLN A 536 16.86 -16.15 -21.35
CA GLN A 536 17.00 -15.22 -20.22
C GLN A 536 16.00 -15.50 -19.09
N ARG A 537 15.05 -16.40 -19.28
CA ARG A 537 13.90 -16.60 -18.37
C ARG A 537 14.26 -16.92 -16.92
N ASP A 538 15.44 -17.50 -16.67
CA ASP A 538 15.88 -17.92 -15.33
C ASP A 538 16.85 -16.92 -14.66
N LYS A 539 17.10 -15.77 -15.31
CA LYS A 539 17.96 -14.70 -14.82
C LYS A 539 17.33 -13.97 -13.63
N ARG A 540 18.19 -13.50 -12.73
CA ARG A 540 17.79 -12.70 -11.57
C ARG A 540 17.42 -11.29 -12.01
N ILE A 541 16.14 -10.92 -11.92
CA ILE A 541 15.61 -9.66 -12.41
C ILE A 541 15.01 -8.87 -11.25
N LEU A 542 15.23 -7.55 -11.24
CA LEU A 542 14.46 -6.56 -10.50
C LEU A 542 13.67 -5.75 -11.51
N SER A 543 12.35 -5.61 -11.32
CA SER A 543 11.47 -5.01 -12.35
C SER A 543 11.62 -3.49 -12.49
N ASP A 544 12.45 -2.81 -11.68
CA ASP A 544 12.85 -1.42 -11.93
C ASP A 544 13.57 -1.23 -13.28
N LEU A 545 13.96 -2.32 -13.94
CA LEU A 545 14.55 -2.33 -15.28
C LEU A 545 13.54 -2.54 -16.40
N LEU A 546 12.23 -2.64 -16.11
CA LEU A 546 11.21 -2.94 -17.12
C LEU A 546 11.23 -1.92 -18.29
N THR A 547 11.27 -0.64 -17.99
CA THR A 547 11.36 0.42 -19.02
C THR A 547 12.62 0.29 -19.86
N HIS A 548 13.78 0.07 -19.24
CA HIS A 548 15.05 -0.15 -19.95
C HIS A 548 14.98 -1.35 -20.89
N ALA A 549 14.44 -2.46 -20.39
CA ALA A 549 14.35 -3.71 -21.14
C ALA A 549 13.37 -3.63 -22.30
N LEU A 550 12.19 -3.02 -22.11
CA LEU A 550 11.19 -2.87 -23.16
C LEU A 550 11.63 -1.92 -24.25
N VAL A 551 12.20 -0.79 -23.90
CA VAL A 551 12.69 0.21 -24.85
C VAL A 551 13.77 -0.39 -25.75
N ASP A 552 14.78 -1.06 -25.19
CA ASP A 552 15.84 -1.70 -25.94
C ASP A 552 15.31 -2.93 -26.73
N LEU A 553 14.39 -3.73 -26.18
CA LEU A 553 13.73 -4.85 -26.86
C LEU A 553 13.02 -4.39 -28.14
N LEU A 554 12.38 -3.23 -28.12
CA LEU A 554 11.68 -2.64 -29.24
C LEU A 554 12.61 -1.92 -30.25
N GLY A 555 13.93 -2.02 -30.03
CA GLY A 555 14.94 -1.41 -30.89
C GLY A 555 15.00 0.12 -30.78
N ILE A 556 14.59 0.66 -29.65
CA ILE A 556 14.61 2.10 -29.37
C ILE A 556 15.87 2.41 -28.54
N HIS A 557 16.68 3.32 -29.05
CA HIS A 557 17.89 3.80 -28.36
C HIS A 557 17.70 5.25 -27.94
N THR A 558 18.15 5.56 -26.73
CA THR A 558 18.10 6.90 -26.11
C THR A 558 19.35 7.11 -25.27
N GLU A 559 19.58 8.34 -24.81
CA GLU A 559 20.65 8.65 -23.84
C GLU A 559 20.54 7.85 -22.51
N TYR A 560 19.36 7.27 -22.23
CA TYR A 560 19.11 6.44 -21.02
C TYR A 560 19.32 4.95 -21.27
N THR A 561 19.42 4.50 -22.52
CA THR A 561 19.52 3.08 -22.86
C THR A 561 20.87 2.50 -22.44
N GLN A 562 20.84 1.46 -21.62
CA GLN A 562 22.02 0.73 -21.18
C GLN A 562 21.84 -0.76 -21.46
N PRO A 563 22.62 -1.38 -22.36
CA PRO A 563 22.48 -2.80 -22.73
C PRO A 563 22.55 -3.77 -21.55
N ARG A 564 23.28 -3.44 -20.49
CA ARG A 564 23.37 -4.21 -19.25
C ARG A 564 22.08 -4.27 -18.44
N PHE A 565 21.11 -3.39 -18.74
CA PHE A 565 19.80 -3.31 -18.08
C PHE A 565 18.69 -3.99 -18.87
N ASN A 566 18.97 -4.47 -20.09
CA ASN A 566 18.01 -5.24 -20.86
C ASN A 566 18.02 -6.72 -20.44
N PHE A 567 17.12 -7.11 -19.56
CA PHE A 567 17.01 -8.50 -19.10
C PHE A 567 16.46 -9.47 -20.16
N PHE A 568 16.07 -9.00 -21.35
CA PHE A 568 15.74 -9.83 -22.51
C PHE A 568 16.97 -10.12 -23.39
N ALA A 569 18.11 -9.50 -23.11
CA ALA A 569 19.31 -9.62 -23.93
C ALA A 569 20.45 -10.37 -23.20
N PRO A 570 21.37 -11.01 -23.94
CA PRO A 570 22.54 -11.67 -23.35
C PRO A 570 23.50 -10.73 -22.62
N THR A 571 23.41 -9.44 -22.89
CA THR A 571 24.23 -8.38 -22.27
C THR A 571 23.79 -8.01 -20.87
N TYR A 572 22.67 -8.57 -20.40
CA TYR A 572 22.12 -8.31 -19.08
C TYR A 572 23.06 -8.72 -17.95
N ASP A 573 23.30 -7.81 -17.01
CA ASP A 573 24.06 -8.09 -15.78
C ASP A 573 23.16 -8.63 -14.67
N ASP A 574 23.02 -9.94 -14.60
CA ASP A 574 22.20 -10.65 -13.59
C ASP A 574 22.84 -10.73 -12.20
N ARG A 575 24.07 -10.20 -12.03
CA ARG A 575 24.74 -10.05 -10.73
C ARG A 575 24.37 -8.75 -10.02
N ARG A 576 23.60 -7.87 -10.70
CA ARG A 576 23.09 -6.64 -10.12
C ARG A 576 22.35 -6.92 -8.81
N GLN A 577 22.60 -6.12 -7.78
CA GLN A 577 21.87 -6.22 -6.52
C GLN A 577 20.39 -5.91 -6.75
N ARG A 578 19.51 -6.71 -6.16
CA ARG A 578 18.05 -6.47 -6.16
C ARG A 578 17.67 -5.80 -4.86
N ILE A 579 17.56 -4.49 -4.88
CA ILE A 579 17.20 -3.68 -3.71
C ILE A 579 15.72 -3.38 -3.76
N VAL A 580 14.99 -3.97 -2.82
CA VAL A 580 13.56 -3.73 -2.62
C VAL A 580 13.39 -2.70 -1.51
N VAL A 581 12.56 -1.69 -1.75
CA VAL A 581 12.29 -0.64 -0.77
C VAL A 581 10.97 -0.89 -0.05
N SER A 582 10.97 -0.60 1.24
CA SER A 582 9.74 -0.61 2.02
C SER A 582 8.90 0.62 1.65
N PRO A 583 7.59 0.47 1.48
CA PRO A 583 6.70 1.61 1.36
C PRO A 583 6.71 2.49 2.63
N THR A 584 7.11 1.96 3.76
CA THR A 584 6.81 2.39 5.11
C THR A 584 7.99 2.86 5.92
N SER A 585 9.14 2.41 5.52
CA SER A 585 10.35 2.70 6.26
C SER A 585 11.52 2.88 5.29
N ASN A 586 12.58 3.51 5.74
CA ASN A 586 13.84 3.52 4.99
C ASN A 586 14.50 2.13 4.91
N LYS A 587 13.77 1.07 5.28
CA LYS A 587 14.26 -0.32 5.19
C LYS A 587 14.40 -0.69 3.72
N LYS A 588 15.53 -1.31 3.43
CA LYS A 588 15.83 -1.92 2.13
C LYS A 588 16.04 -3.42 2.37
N MET A 589 15.40 -4.23 1.55
CA MET A 589 15.65 -5.67 1.51
C MET A 589 16.52 -5.99 0.30
N VAL A 590 17.55 -6.78 0.48
CA VAL A 590 18.39 -7.30 -0.62
C VAL A 590 17.96 -8.72 -0.90
N MET A 591 17.51 -8.98 -2.15
CA MET A 591 17.00 -10.27 -2.64
C MET A 591 18.04 -11.04 -3.44
#